data_1f45ed980b26d887acae1d6e4c404847
#
_entry.id   1f45ed980b26d887acae1d6e4c404847
#
_cell.length_a   1.000
_cell.length_b   1.000
_cell.length_c   1.000
_cell.angle_alpha   90.00
_cell.angle_beta   90.00
_cell.angle_gamma   90.00
#
_symmetry.space_group_name_H-M   'P 1'
#
loop_
_entity.id
_entity.type
_entity.pdbx_description
1 polymer ?
#
loop_
_entity_poly.entity_id
_entity_poly.type
_entity_poly.pdbx_seq_one_letter_code
_entity_poly.pdbx_strand_id
1 'polypeptide(L)'
;TPAPAPGTPPAELRIEVETANERRLRGKLRGVTYVMAMLLGAERIGEVRMDVGYLPSEVYRSLRHGRRPDAPALSDLLPPRPVDALADAAAVDRADRRNVVLGTVDQSGPLTGSALLLAPFDNPSMFDHRQDHLPGMVMMEAARQLGLYVTAAGAPAPAAVMTGFTADFFQYAELDRPTLVSARPARDTARAETVLEISFEQESTVVASGEITLRAAAGLPG
;
A
#
# COMPACT_ATOMS: atom_id res chain seq x y z
N THR A 1 3.98 13.08 17.55
CA THR A 1 4.96 14.17 17.62
C THR A 1 4.18 15.47 17.64
N PRO A 2 4.38 16.38 18.61
CA PRO A 2 3.70 17.67 18.60
C PRO A 2 4.03 18.42 17.31
N ALA A 3 3.10 19.24 16.83
CA ALA A 3 3.33 20.08 15.66
C ALA A 3 4.56 20.99 15.94
N PRO A 4 5.49 21.13 15.01
CA PRO A 4 6.66 21.99 15.20
C PRO A 4 6.23 23.42 15.46
N ALA A 5 6.95 24.12 16.33
CA ALA A 5 6.69 25.53 16.61
C ALA A 5 6.77 26.37 15.30
N PRO A 6 5.95 27.42 15.16
CA PRO A 6 6.03 28.31 14.00
C PRO A 6 7.45 28.80 13.77
N GLY A 7 8.01 28.62 12.59
CA GLY A 7 9.39 29.00 12.24
C GLY A 7 10.45 27.90 12.45
N THR A 8 10.09 26.72 12.98
CA THR A 8 11.01 25.58 12.97
C THR A 8 11.17 25.10 11.52
N PRO A 9 12.41 24.98 10.99
CA PRO A 9 12.60 24.42 9.66
C PRO A 9 12.05 22.99 9.63
N PRO A 10 11.48 22.55 8.50
CA PRO A 10 11.01 21.19 8.37
C PRO A 10 12.16 20.23 8.66
N ALA A 11 11.89 19.20 9.46
CA ALA A 11 12.90 18.18 9.73
C ALA A 11 13.27 17.49 8.42
N GLU A 12 14.56 17.37 8.14
CA GLU A 12 15.05 16.72 6.93
C GLU A 12 14.81 15.21 7.01
N LEU A 13 14.04 14.68 6.05
CA LEU A 13 13.90 13.25 5.83
C LEU A 13 15.04 12.77 4.93
N ARG A 14 15.91 11.89 5.46
CA ARG A 14 16.98 11.25 4.70
C ARG A 14 16.68 9.75 4.53
N ILE A 15 16.91 9.23 3.34
CA ILE A 15 16.82 7.80 3.05
C ILE A 15 18.21 7.31 2.67
N GLU A 16 18.76 6.41 3.45
CA GLU A 16 20.01 5.71 3.15
C GLU A 16 19.69 4.37 2.52
N VAL A 17 20.24 4.11 1.33
CA VAL A 17 19.92 2.91 0.54
C VAL A 17 21.16 2.04 0.41
N GLU A 18 21.05 0.79 0.81
CA GLU A 18 22.03 -0.25 0.58
C GLU A 18 21.44 -1.34 -0.33
N THR A 19 22.30 -1.99 -1.10
CA THR A 19 21.91 -3.15 -1.92
C THR A 19 22.55 -4.42 -1.39
N ALA A 20 21.76 -5.49 -1.39
CA ALA A 20 22.19 -6.82 -0.96
C ALA A 20 21.62 -7.90 -1.90
N ASN A 21 22.11 -9.13 -1.77
CA ASN A 21 21.57 -10.31 -2.45
C ASN A 21 21.41 -10.14 -3.97
N GLU A 22 22.41 -9.54 -4.64
CA GLU A 22 22.39 -9.42 -6.09
C GLU A 22 22.31 -10.81 -6.74
N ARG A 23 21.30 -11.00 -7.58
CA ARG A 23 21.15 -12.21 -8.41
C ARG A 23 21.47 -11.86 -9.85
N ARG A 24 22.44 -12.54 -10.43
CA ARG A 24 22.87 -12.33 -11.81
C ARG A 24 22.71 -13.61 -12.64
N LEU A 25 22.26 -13.45 -13.87
CA LEU A 25 22.18 -14.53 -14.85
C LEU A 25 22.94 -14.08 -16.11
N ARG A 26 23.99 -14.82 -16.48
CA ARG A 26 24.87 -14.50 -17.60
C ARG A 26 25.38 -13.05 -17.55
N GLY A 27 25.85 -12.61 -16.36
CA GLY A 27 26.37 -11.27 -16.11
C GLY A 27 25.32 -10.16 -15.97
N LYS A 28 24.04 -10.39 -16.32
CA LYS A 28 22.98 -9.39 -16.22
C LYS A 28 22.29 -9.49 -14.86
N LEU A 29 22.04 -8.33 -14.21
CA LEU A 29 21.29 -8.25 -12.97
C LEU A 29 19.86 -8.77 -13.20
N ARG A 30 19.40 -9.66 -12.31
CA ARG A 30 18.07 -10.27 -12.35
C ARG A 30 17.28 -10.07 -11.07
N GLY A 31 17.94 -9.64 -10.02
CA GLY A 31 17.29 -9.28 -8.78
C GLY A 31 18.27 -8.67 -7.81
N VAL A 32 17.75 -7.88 -6.90
CA VAL A 32 18.49 -7.23 -5.82
C VAL A 32 17.55 -6.99 -4.64
N THR A 33 18.09 -7.03 -3.46
CA THR A 33 17.41 -6.56 -2.26
C THR A 33 17.85 -5.13 -1.97
N TYR A 34 16.91 -4.20 -1.88
CA TYR A 34 17.14 -2.87 -1.35
C TYR A 34 16.82 -2.87 0.15
N VAL A 35 17.72 -2.30 0.93
CA VAL A 35 17.52 -2.01 2.35
C VAL A 35 17.61 -0.51 2.51
N MET A 36 16.51 0.12 2.94
CA MET A 36 16.39 1.57 3.03
C MET A 36 16.14 1.97 4.48
N ALA A 37 17.10 2.67 5.09
CA ALA A 37 16.92 3.28 6.40
C ALA A 37 16.33 4.68 6.23
N MET A 38 15.23 4.96 6.92
CA MET A 38 14.59 6.27 6.95
C MET A 38 14.99 7.01 8.22
N LEU A 39 15.56 8.21 8.07
CA LEU A 39 16.04 9.04 9.18
C LEU A 39 15.33 10.39 9.14
N LEU A 40 14.85 10.83 10.30
CA LEU A 40 14.35 12.19 10.50
C LEU A 40 15.37 12.95 11.34
N GLY A 41 16.15 13.82 10.71
CA GLY A 41 17.36 14.36 11.32
C GLY A 41 18.38 13.24 11.60
N ALA A 42 18.74 13.03 12.85
CA ALA A 42 19.64 11.95 13.28
C ALA A 42 18.92 10.68 13.76
N GLU A 43 17.59 10.71 13.89
CA GLU A 43 16.81 9.60 14.42
C GLU A 43 16.37 8.67 13.29
N ARG A 44 16.63 7.35 13.45
CA ARG A 44 16.10 6.32 12.55
C ARG A 44 14.63 6.06 12.90
N ILE A 45 13.75 6.44 12.01
CA ILE A 45 12.29 6.31 12.18
C ILE A 45 11.70 5.06 11.51
N GLY A 46 12.46 4.40 10.65
CA GLY A 46 11.98 3.20 9.98
C GLY A 46 13.00 2.51 9.10
N GLU A 47 12.62 1.36 8.60
CA GLU A 47 13.35 0.59 7.60
C GLU A 47 12.39 0.00 6.58
N VAL A 48 12.81 -0.01 5.31
CA VAL A 48 12.13 -0.74 4.25
C VAL A 48 13.10 -1.74 3.65
N ARG A 49 12.65 -2.98 3.52
CA ARG A 49 13.36 -4.03 2.78
C ARG A 49 12.52 -4.44 1.59
N MET A 50 13.10 -4.40 0.40
CA MET A 50 12.38 -4.71 -0.83
C MET A 50 13.20 -5.61 -1.74
N ASP A 51 12.67 -6.78 -2.06
CA ASP A 51 13.26 -7.70 -3.04
C ASP A 51 12.69 -7.40 -4.42
N VAL A 52 13.55 -6.97 -5.33
CA VAL A 52 13.17 -6.56 -6.69
C VAL A 52 13.71 -7.53 -7.72
N GLY A 53 12.85 -7.99 -8.62
CA GLY A 53 13.20 -8.79 -9.78
C GLY A 53 13.27 -7.94 -11.05
N TYR A 54 14.30 -8.17 -11.87
CA TYR A 54 14.46 -7.50 -13.16
C TYR A 54 14.22 -8.47 -14.31
N LEU A 55 13.28 -8.14 -15.16
CA LEU A 55 12.96 -8.90 -16.36
C LEU A 55 13.43 -8.15 -17.61
N PRO A 56 13.96 -8.85 -18.62
CA PRO A 56 14.13 -8.25 -19.95
C PRO A 56 12.77 -7.80 -20.49
N SER A 57 12.76 -6.71 -21.24
CA SER A 57 11.52 -6.13 -21.81
C SER A 57 10.72 -7.13 -22.65
N GLU A 58 11.40 -8.06 -23.35
CA GLU A 58 10.73 -9.12 -24.11
C GLU A 58 10.03 -10.14 -23.21
N VAL A 59 10.68 -10.55 -22.11
CA VAL A 59 10.10 -11.46 -21.12
C VAL A 59 8.95 -10.78 -20.40
N TYR A 60 9.12 -9.52 -20.02
CA TYR A 60 8.05 -8.73 -19.43
C TYR A 60 6.82 -8.66 -20.34
N ARG A 61 7.00 -8.26 -21.60
CA ARG A 61 5.92 -8.22 -22.59
C ARG A 61 5.26 -9.59 -22.77
N SER A 62 6.04 -10.66 -22.88
CA SER A 62 5.50 -12.02 -23.01
C SER A 62 4.64 -12.41 -21.79
N LEU A 63 5.10 -12.09 -20.56
CA LEU A 63 4.33 -12.35 -19.34
C LEU A 63 3.04 -11.54 -19.31
N ARG A 64 3.08 -10.26 -19.71
CA ARG A 64 1.91 -9.39 -19.72
C ARG A 64 0.87 -9.81 -20.76
N HIS A 65 1.29 -10.19 -21.96
CA HIS A 65 0.40 -10.65 -23.03
C HIS A 65 0.01 -12.13 -22.94
N GLY A 66 0.83 -12.97 -22.30
CA GLY A 66 0.53 -14.41 -22.18
C GLY A 66 -0.62 -14.75 -21.20
N ARG A 67 -0.99 -13.82 -20.34
CA ARG A 67 -2.04 -14.00 -19.32
C ARG A 67 -3.37 -13.31 -19.65
N ARG A 68 -3.41 -12.54 -20.72
CA ARG A 68 -4.62 -11.85 -21.15
C ARG A 68 -4.65 -11.70 -22.69
N PRO A 69 -5.86 -11.76 -23.30
CA PRO A 69 -6.00 -11.63 -24.76
C PRO A 69 -5.69 -10.22 -25.25
N ASP A 70 -5.95 -9.21 -24.41
CA ASP A 70 -5.78 -7.79 -24.75
C ASP A 70 -4.54 -7.20 -24.13
N ALA A 71 -4.06 -6.08 -24.68
CA ALA A 71 -2.98 -5.30 -24.08
C ALA A 71 -3.39 -4.80 -22.67
N PRO A 72 -2.45 -4.73 -21.70
CA PRO A 72 -2.73 -4.13 -20.41
C PRO A 72 -3.26 -2.70 -20.54
N ALA A 73 -4.25 -2.34 -19.72
CA ALA A 73 -4.72 -0.98 -19.63
C ALA A 73 -3.61 -0.07 -19.06
N LEU A 74 -3.59 1.16 -19.51
CA LEU A 74 -2.60 2.16 -19.05
C LEU A 74 -3.30 3.20 -18.19
N SER A 75 -2.65 3.60 -17.09
CA SER A 75 -3.24 4.49 -16.07
C SER A 75 -3.72 5.83 -16.61
N ASP A 76 -3.06 6.38 -17.64
CA ASP A 76 -3.41 7.66 -18.27
C ASP A 76 -4.55 7.56 -19.29
N LEU A 77 -5.01 6.36 -19.61
CA LEU A 77 -6.11 6.10 -20.54
C LEU A 77 -7.41 5.66 -19.83
N LEU A 78 -7.34 5.44 -18.51
CA LEU A 78 -8.50 5.02 -17.73
C LEU A 78 -9.34 6.22 -17.26
N PRO A 79 -10.66 6.04 -17.14
CA PRO A 79 -11.51 7.09 -16.63
C PRO A 79 -11.20 7.41 -15.15
N PRO A 80 -11.49 8.63 -14.71
CA PRO A 80 -11.43 8.97 -13.29
C PRO A 80 -12.30 8.01 -12.47
N ARG A 81 -11.85 7.70 -11.27
CA ARG A 81 -12.62 6.87 -10.34
C ARG A 81 -13.90 7.55 -9.87
N PRO A 82 -14.94 6.80 -9.50
CA PRO A 82 -16.20 7.35 -8.99
C PRO A 82 -15.97 7.91 -7.56
N VAL A 83 -15.87 9.24 -7.43
CA VAL A 83 -15.59 9.88 -6.13
C VAL A 83 -16.71 9.69 -5.11
N ASP A 84 -17.95 9.49 -5.53
CA ASP A 84 -19.09 9.28 -4.63
C ASP A 84 -19.09 7.89 -3.98
N ALA A 85 -18.36 6.94 -4.56
CA ALA A 85 -18.19 5.59 -4.02
C ALA A 85 -17.03 5.46 -3.02
N LEU A 86 -16.27 6.54 -2.76
CA LEU A 86 -15.14 6.51 -1.84
C LEU A 86 -15.60 6.37 -0.38
N ALA A 87 -14.82 5.65 0.41
CA ALA A 87 -14.95 5.63 1.86
C ALA A 87 -14.85 7.05 2.45
N ASP A 88 -15.39 7.24 3.66
CA ASP A 88 -15.22 8.50 4.38
C ASP A 88 -13.73 8.75 4.66
N ALA A 89 -13.24 9.91 4.26
CA ALA A 89 -11.85 10.29 4.40
C ALA A 89 -11.38 10.31 5.86
N ALA A 90 -12.23 10.78 6.78
CA ALA A 90 -11.92 10.80 8.20
C ALA A 90 -11.81 9.38 8.80
N ALA A 91 -12.64 8.45 8.33
CA ALA A 91 -12.60 7.05 8.79
C ALA A 91 -11.36 6.28 8.34
N VAL A 92 -10.66 6.76 7.29
CA VAL A 92 -9.43 6.18 6.76
C VAL A 92 -8.19 7.05 7.01
N ASP A 93 -8.31 8.03 7.90
CA ASP A 93 -7.23 8.96 8.29
C ASP A 93 -6.64 9.70 7.08
N ARG A 94 -7.51 10.36 6.31
CA ARG A 94 -7.13 11.24 5.20
C ARG A 94 -7.84 12.59 5.29
N ALA A 95 -7.05 13.66 5.31
CA ALA A 95 -7.59 15.02 5.25
C ALA A 95 -8.05 15.38 3.82
N ASP A 96 -7.34 14.87 2.82
CA ASP A 96 -7.65 15.08 1.41
C ASP A 96 -8.29 13.83 0.80
N ARG A 97 -9.52 13.98 0.34
CA ARG A 97 -10.30 12.91 -0.29
C ARG A 97 -9.62 12.33 -1.55
N ARG A 98 -8.75 13.09 -2.21
CA ARG A 98 -7.94 12.61 -3.33
C ARG A 98 -7.00 11.45 -2.94
N ASN A 99 -6.63 11.35 -1.66
CA ASN A 99 -5.78 10.30 -1.12
C ASN A 99 -6.54 9.08 -0.58
N VAL A 100 -7.87 9.10 -0.61
CA VAL A 100 -8.67 7.91 -0.28
C VAL A 100 -8.59 6.95 -1.46
N VAL A 101 -8.22 5.71 -1.22
CA VAL A 101 -8.08 4.67 -2.27
C VAL A 101 -9.07 3.52 -2.10
N LEU A 102 -9.94 3.59 -1.11
CA LEU A 102 -10.98 2.59 -0.87
C LEU A 102 -12.35 3.10 -1.30
N GLY A 103 -13.13 2.20 -1.85
CA GLY A 103 -14.58 2.34 -1.93
C GLY A 103 -15.24 2.13 -0.56
N THR A 104 -16.58 2.10 -0.56
CA THR A 104 -17.34 1.78 0.65
C THR A 104 -16.86 0.47 1.27
N VAL A 105 -16.58 0.52 2.58
CA VAL A 105 -16.09 -0.65 3.31
C VAL A 105 -17.27 -1.48 3.80
N ASP A 106 -17.25 -2.77 3.50
CA ASP A 106 -18.11 -3.78 4.10
C ASP A 106 -17.39 -4.38 5.32
N GLN A 107 -17.82 -3.98 6.51
CA GLN A 107 -17.27 -4.51 7.76
C GLN A 107 -18.13 -5.66 8.25
N SER A 108 -17.65 -6.88 8.07
CA SER A 108 -18.36 -8.12 8.40
C SER A 108 -18.17 -8.61 9.84
N GLY A 109 -17.28 -7.96 10.61
CA GLY A 109 -17.01 -8.32 12.00
C GLY A 109 -15.95 -7.46 12.66
N PRO A 110 -15.60 -7.72 13.93
CA PRO A 110 -14.48 -7.04 14.59
C PRO A 110 -13.18 -7.30 13.80
N LEU A 111 -12.45 -6.23 13.48
CA LEU A 111 -11.19 -6.28 12.72
C LEU A 111 -11.29 -7.00 11.37
N THR A 112 -12.49 -7.16 10.82
CA THR A 112 -12.73 -7.89 9.58
C THR A 112 -13.57 -7.05 8.64
N GLY A 113 -13.10 -6.88 7.42
CA GLY A 113 -13.83 -6.13 6.39
C GLY A 113 -13.18 -6.23 5.02
N SER A 114 -13.88 -5.71 4.04
CA SER A 114 -13.39 -5.63 2.67
C SER A 114 -13.87 -4.36 1.97
N ALA A 115 -13.17 -3.97 0.91
CA ALA A 115 -13.54 -2.85 0.06
C ALA A 115 -12.96 -3.03 -1.35
N LEU A 116 -13.57 -2.38 -2.33
CA LEU A 116 -12.93 -2.23 -3.64
C LEU A 116 -11.82 -1.18 -3.55
N LEU A 117 -10.66 -1.48 -4.13
CA LEU A 117 -9.61 -0.52 -4.36
C LEU A 117 -10.00 0.36 -5.55
N LEU A 118 -10.12 1.66 -5.32
CA LEU A 118 -10.45 2.68 -6.31
C LEU A 118 -9.21 3.53 -6.59
N ALA A 119 -8.41 3.12 -7.57
CA ALA A 119 -7.12 3.72 -7.86
C ALA A 119 -7.24 5.19 -8.33
N PRO A 120 -6.49 6.14 -7.72
CA PRO A 120 -6.52 7.56 -8.08
C PRO A 120 -5.53 7.85 -9.20
N PHE A 121 -5.86 7.48 -10.43
CA PHE A 121 -4.97 7.62 -11.60
C PHE A 121 -4.49 9.06 -11.86
N ASP A 122 -5.25 10.05 -11.40
CA ASP A 122 -4.97 11.48 -11.48
C ASP A 122 -4.16 12.03 -10.29
N ASN A 123 -3.79 11.17 -9.33
CA ASN A 123 -2.99 11.60 -8.17
C ASN A 123 -1.49 11.33 -8.42
N PRO A 124 -0.68 12.39 -8.66
CA PRO A 124 0.74 12.21 -8.99
C PRO A 124 1.58 11.68 -7.83
N SER A 125 1.06 11.69 -6.58
CA SER A 125 1.74 11.06 -5.44
C SER A 125 1.63 9.53 -5.44
N MET A 126 0.72 8.97 -6.25
CA MET A 126 0.46 7.53 -6.35
C MET A 126 0.71 6.99 -7.75
N PHE A 127 0.53 7.84 -8.77
CA PHE A 127 0.81 7.56 -10.18
C PHE A 127 1.70 8.66 -10.75
N ASP A 128 2.98 8.65 -10.38
CA ASP A 128 3.98 9.63 -10.80
C ASP A 128 4.40 9.49 -12.29
N HIS A 129 4.10 8.36 -12.89
CA HIS A 129 4.28 8.07 -14.31
C HIS A 129 3.25 7.05 -14.80
N ARG A 130 3.20 6.83 -16.10
CA ARG A 130 2.31 5.85 -16.73
C ARG A 130 2.60 4.44 -16.20
N GLN A 131 1.56 3.78 -15.69
CA GLN A 131 1.58 2.42 -15.18
C GLN A 131 0.69 1.52 -16.02
N ASP A 132 1.01 0.23 -16.09
CA ASP A 132 0.20 -0.82 -16.70
C ASP A 132 -0.33 -1.85 -15.68
N HIS A 133 -0.12 -1.57 -14.41
CA HIS A 133 -0.60 -2.36 -13.27
C HIS A 133 -0.69 -1.47 -12.02
N LEU A 134 -1.38 -1.95 -10.98
CA LEU A 134 -1.46 -1.23 -9.70
C LEU A 134 -0.08 -1.17 -9.03
N PRO A 135 0.41 0.03 -8.70
CA PRO A 135 1.65 0.16 -7.93
C PRO A 135 1.53 -0.46 -6.54
N GLY A 136 2.59 -1.12 -6.07
CA GLY A 136 2.62 -1.70 -4.71
C GLY A 136 2.34 -0.67 -3.61
N MET A 137 2.74 0.59 -3.80
CA MET A 137 2.46 1.68 -2.86
C MET A 137 0.97 2.02 -2.75
N VAL A 138 0.21 1.92 -3.85
CA VAL A 138 -1.25 2.12 -3.83
C VAL A 138 -1.92 0.97 -3.06
N MET A 139 -1.43 -0.26 -3.23
CA MET A 139 -1.91 -1.43 -2.49
C MET A 139 -1.55 -1.32 -0.99
N MET A 140 -0.35 -0.85 -0.66
CA MET A 140 0.03 -0.59 0.74
C MET A 140 -0.87 0.47 1.39
N GLU A 141 -1.19 1.54 0.68
CA GLU A 141 -2.11 2.57 1.17
C GLU A 141 -3.53 2.02 1.35
N ALA A 142 -4.01 1.17 0.44
CA ALA A 142 -5.31 0.50 0.60
C ALA A 142 -5.33 -0.42 1.84
N ALA A 143 -4.26 -1.18 2.09
CA ALA A 143 -4.10 -2.00 3.28
C ALA A 143 -4.12 -1.14 4.56
N ARG A 144 -3.40 -0.02 4.57
CA ARG A 144 -3.39 0.92 5.70
C ARG A 144 -4.78 1.49 5.97
N GLN A 145 -5.46 1.98 4.94
CA GLN A 145 -6.80 2.56 5.06
C GLN A 145 -7.82 1.55 5.57
N LEU A 146 -7.83 0.34 5.01
CA LEU A 146 -8.75 -0.72 5.45
C LEU A 146 -8.47 -1.14 6.89
N GLY A 147 -7.19 -1.32 7.23
CA GLY A 147 -6.79 -1.69 8.59
C GLY A 147 -7.21 -0.64 9.63
N LEU A 148 -7.01 0.63 9.36
CA LEU A 148 -7.46 1.72 10.24
C LEU A 148 -8.99 1.72 10.38
N TYR A 149 -9.70 1.58 9.26
CA TYR A 149 -11.16 1.55 9.26
C TYR A 149 -11.73 0.43 10.14
N VAL A 150 -11.27 -0.81 9.94
CA VAL A 150 -11.79 -1.96 10.69
C VAL A 150 -11.37 -1.93 12.17
N THR A 151 -10.22 -1.33 12.49
CA THR A 151 -9.75 -1.14 13.87
C THR A 151 -10.57 -0.09 14.61
N ALA A 152 -10.96 0.99 13.94
CA ALA A 152 -11.78 2.06 14.48
C ALA A 152 -13.28 1.78 14.35
N ALA A 153 -13.71 0.66 13.79
CA ALA A 153 -15.10 0.33 13.46
C ALA A 153 -15.81 1.45 12.66
N GLY A 154 -15.10 2.05 11.70
CA GLY A 154 -15.61 3.13 10.87
C GLY A 154 -15.67 4.50 11.55
N ALA A 155 -15.26 4.62 12.81
CA ALA A 155 -15.17 5.92 13.48
C ALA A 155 -14.03 6.77 12.89
N PRO A 156 -14.10 8.12 12.99
CA PRO A 156 -12.99 8.96 12.56
C PRO A 156 -11.68 8.60 13.27
N ALA A 157 -10.63 8.46 12.45
CA ALA A 157 -9.27 8.16 12.95
C ALA A 157 -8.58 9.45 13.47
N PRO A 158 -7.45 9.33 14.27
CA PRO A 158 -6.61 8.15 14.36
C PRO A 158 -6.74 7.40 15.68
N ALA A 159 -7.39 6.27 15.69
CA ALA A 159 -7.30 5.34 16.83
C ALA A 159 -5.98 4.55 16.82
N ALA A 160 -5.29 4.46 15.67
CA ALA A 160 -4.08 3.67 15.47
C ALA A 160 -3.18 4.24 14.37
N VAL A 161 -1.90 3.85 14.40
CA VAL A 161 -0.92 4.11 13.34
C VAL A 161 -0.36 2.78 12.82
N MET A 162 -0.11 2.70 11.52
CA MET A 162 0.54 1.53 10.94
C MET A 162 2.05 1.60 11.23
N THR A 163 2.57 0.59 11.93
CA THR A 163 3.97 0.47 12.33
C THR A 163 4.73 -0.58 11.54
N GLY A 164 4.01 -1.46 10.82
CA GLY A 164 4.61 -2.49 9.98
C GLY A 164 3.73 -2.83 8.79
N PHE A 165 4.37 -3.22 7.71
CA PHE A 165 3.75 -3.74 6.50
C PHE A 165 4.67 -4.77 5.85
N THR A 166 4.12 -5.94 5.54
CA THR A 166 4.77 -6.95 4.70
C THR A 166 3.83 -7.34 3.57
N ALA A 167 4.35 -7.59 2.39
CA ALA A 167 3.55 -8.10 1.28
C ALA A 167 4.36 -8.94 0.31
N ASP A 168 3.72 -9.96 -0.21
CA ASP A 168 4.17 -10.76 -1.34
C ASP A 168 3.26 -10.50 -2.53
N PHE A 169 3.87 -10.21 -3.69
CA PHE A 169 3.18 -9.95 -4.95
C PHE A 169 3.33 -11.18 -5.85
N PHE A 170 2.23 -11.88 -6.12
CA PHE A 170 2.23 -13.14 -6.89
C PHE A 170 2.06 -12.89 -8.37
N GLN A 171 1.36 -11.82 -8.72
CA GLN A 171 1.14 -11.39 -10.11
C GLN A 171 0.78 -9.92 -10.20
N TYR A 172 0.84 -9.37 -11.42
CA TYR A 172 0.44 -7.99 -11.65
C TYR A 172 -1.05 -7.82 -11.41
N ALA A 173 -1.42 -6.83 -10.59
CA ALA A 173 -2.81 -6.42 -10.43
C ALA A 173 -3.19 -5.48 -11.58
N GLU A 174 -4.14 -5.88 -12.39
CA GLU A 174 -4.57 -5.15 -13.59
C GLU A 174 -5.35 -3.89 -13.23
N LEU A 175 -5.13 -2.80 -13.98
CA LEU A 175 -5.77 -1.50 -13.71
C LEU A 175 -7.25 -1.46 -14.10
N ASP A 176 -7.65 -2.25 -15.09
CA ASP A 176 -9.00 -2.33 -15.64
C ASP A 176 -9.86 -3.44 -15.02
N ARG A 177 -9.37 -4.05 -13.93
CA ARG A 177 -10.06 -5.09 -13.19
C ARG A 177 -10.39 -4.64 -11.77
N PRO A 178 -11.60 -4.91 -11.26
CA PRO A 178 -11.90 -4.67 -9.86
C PRO A 178 -10.91 -5.42 -8.95
N THR A 179 -10.30 -4.70 -8.01
CA THR A 179 -9.44 -5.29 -6.98
C THR A 179 -10.17 -5.23 -5.65
N LEU A 180 -10.49 -6.38 -5.09
CA LEU A 180 -11.03 -6.49 -3.74
C LEU A 180 -9.84 -6.53 -2.77
N VAL A 181 -9.82 -5.65 -1.78
CA VAL A 181 -8.93 -5.73 -0.63
C VAL A 181 -9.71 -6.21 0.58
N SER A 182 -9.16 -7.18 1.30
CA SER A 182 -9.79 -7.77 2.50
C SER A 182 -8.81 -7.76 3.66
N ALA A 183 -9.34 -7.54 4.86
CA ALA A 183 -8.60 -7.57 6.12
C ALA A 183 -9.27 -8.52 7.10
N ARG A 184 -8.47 -9.28 7.85
CA ARG A 184 -8.90 -10.14 8.94
C ARG A 184 -7.84 -10.22 10.03
N PRO A 185 -8.20 -10.54 11.30
CA PRO A 185 -7.22 -10.72 12.36
C PRO A 185 -6.20 -11.82 12.00
N ALA A 186 -4.91 -11.57 12.20
CA ALA A 186 -3.91 -12.62 12.20
C ALA A 186 -4.09 -13.54 13.43
N ARG A 187 -3.62 -14.78 13.32
CA ARG A 187 -3.87 -15.82 14.35
C ARG A 187 -3.19 -15.55 15.70
N ASP A 188 -2.05 -14.83 15.67
CA ASP A 188 -1.29 -14.47 16.86
C ASP A 188 -1.10 -12.96 16.94
N THR A 189 -1.90 -12.29 17.77
CA THR A 189 -1.73 -10.85 18.07
C THR A 189 -1.16 -10.68 19.48
N ALA A 190 0.02 -10.08 19.58
CA ALA A 190 0.52 -9.59 20.86
C ALA A 190 -0.41 -8.49 21.39
N ARG A 191 -0.70 -8.49 22.73
CA ARG A 191 -1.71 -7.60 23.36
C ARG A 191 -1.54 -6.09 23.13
N ALA A 192 -0.36 -5.65 22.64
CA ALA A 192 -0.07 -4.23 22.43
C ALA A 192 -0.23 -3.76 20.98
N GLU A 193 -0.37 -4.69 20.03
CA GLU A 193 -0.43 -4.41 18.60
C GLU A 193 -1.56 -5.23 17.96
N THR A 194 -2.21 -4.64 16.97
CA THR A 194 -3.18 -5.35 16.13
C THR A 194 -2.49 -5.75 14.85
N VAL A 195 -2.42 -7.04 14.57
CA VAL A 195 -1.89 -7.58 13.31
C VAL A 195 -3.06 -8.08 12.47
N LEU A 196 -3.14 -7.59 11.22
CA LEU A 196 -4.17 -7.99 10.27
C LEU A 196 -3.52 -8.63 9.05
N GLU A 197 -4.04 -9.79 8.66
CA GLU A 197 -3.77 -10.37 7.35
C GLU A 197 -4.54 -9.58 6.30
N ILE A 198 -3.86 -9.21 5.21
CA ILE A 198 -4.42 -8.47 4.09
C ILE A 198 -4.31 -9.32 2.82
N SER A 199 -5.35 -9.35 2.03
CA SER A 199 -5.31 -9.96 0.70
C SER A 199 -5.89 -9.02 -0.36
N PHE A 200 -5.33 -9.11 -1.56
CA PHE A 200 -5.80 -8.41 -2.75
C PHE A 200 -6.20 -9.45 -3.79
N GLU A 201 -7.42 -9.34 -4.28
CA GLU A 201 -8.00 -10.34 -5.17
C GLU A 201 -8.57 -9.68 -6.43
N GLN A 202 -8.31 -10.28 -7.58
CA GLN A 202 -8.94 -9.98 -8.87
C GLN A 202 -9.49 -11.27 -9.46
N GLU A 203 -10.74 -11.27 -9.90
CA GLU A 203 -11.38 -12.43 -10.57
C GLU A 203 -11.19 -13.75 -9.80
N SER A 204 -11.39 -13.71 -8.46
CA SER A 204 -11.22 -14.85 -7.55
C SER A 204 -9.78 -15.39 -7.47
N THR A 205 -8.80 -14.57 -7.87
CA THR A 205 -7.37 -14.91 -7.76
C THR A 205 -6.66 -13.92 -6.85
N VAL A 206 -5.96 -14.43 -5.85
CA VAL A 206 -5.12 -13.59 -4.98
C VAL A 206 -3.91 -13.11 -5.77
N VAL A 207 -3.82 -11.79 -5.97
CA VAL A 207 -2.72 -11.14 -6.69
C VAL A 207 -1.59 -10.70 -5.76
N ALA A 208 -1.92 -10.38 -4.51
CA ALA A 208 -0.96 -10.09 -3.45
C ALA A 208 -1.57 -10.42 -2.09
N SER A 209 -0.74 -10.71 -1.11
CA SER A 209 -1.14 -10.84 0.29
C SER A 209 -0.02 -10.41 1.21
N GLY A 210 -0.34 -10.15 2.46
CA GLY A 210 0.62 -9.74 3.45
C GLY A 210 0.00 -9.46 4.81
N GLU A 211 0.73 -8.72 5.63
CA GLU A 211 0.29 -8.34 6.97
C GLU A 211 0.56 -6.87 7.22
N ILE A 212 -0.32 -6.25 7.99
CA ILE A 212 -0.08 -4.92 8.58
C ILE A 212 -0.08 -5.03 10.10
N THR A 213 0.78 -4.25 10.71
CA THR A 213 0.81 -4.07 12.17
C THR A 213 0.33 -2.67 12.49
N LEU A 214 -0.67 -2.59 13.35
CA LEU A 214 -1.25 -1.34 13.85
C LEU A 214 -1.00 -1.23 15.35
N ARG A 215 -0.59 -0.05 15.78
CA ARG A 215 -0.45 0.29 17.20
C ARG A 215 -1.42 1.40 17.56
N ALA A 216 -2.10 1.27 18.68
CA ALA A 216 -2.94 2.35 19.19
C ALA A 216 -2.12 3.64 19.31
N ALA A 217 -2.67 4.75 18.85
CA ALA A 217 -2.08 6.07 19.04
C ALA A 217 -2.20 6.44 20.52
N ALA A 218 -1.37 5.83 21.39
CA ALA A 218 -1.35 6.13 22.81
C ALA A 218 -0.93 7.60 22.97
N GLY A 219 -1.89 8.43 23.39
CA GLY A 219 -1.63 9.72 24.00
C GLY A 219 -0.64 10.62 23.23
N LEU A 220 -0.91 10.92 21.97
CA LEU A 220 -0.37 12.14 21.40
C LEU A 220 -1.12 13.28 22.11
N PRO A 221 -0.42 14.13 22.90
CA PRO A 221 -1.07 15.33 23.43
C PRO A 221 -1.59 16.14 22.23
N GLY A 222 -2.89 16.50 22.27
CA GLY A 222 -3.55 17.34 21.27
C GLY A 222 -2.96 18.74 21.14
#